data_f89a07b236f9a8add923692a66a463d3
#
_entry.id   f89a07b236f9a8add923692a66a463d3
#
_cell.length_a   1.000
_cell.length_b   1.000
_cell.length_c   1.000
_cell.angle_alpha   90.00
_cell.angle_beta   90.00
_cell.angle_gamma   90.00
#
_symmetry.space_group_name_H-M   'P 1'
#
loop_
_entity.id
_entity.type
_entity.pdbx_description
1 polymer ?
#
loop_
_entity_poly.entity_id
_entity_poly.type
_entity_poly.pdbx_seq_one_letter_code
_entity_poly.pdbx_strand_id
1 'polypeptide(L)'
;MKICILSDSHDHIPLIDAAVAEAKALGAEAVLHCGDVVAPSTLHCLKKHGLPVHVIHGNNTGDLYTLGRLAADPDNIVHYHGMDAGIELGGRRIFLVHYPHYARAMAATGDWDLVCCGHSHKTLQQCIPNINGGETLLLNPGTIGGVGRARATYMLGDLETMQFEIHEVDKALETVMLDRTGT
;
A
#
# COMPACT_ATOMS: atom_id res chain seq x y z
N MET A 1 8.76 -2.96 -14.12
CA MET A 1 8.18 -1.86 -13.30
C MET A 1 8.19 -2.27 -11.84
N LYS A 2 8.92 -1.52 -11.00
CA LYS A 2 8.90 -1.78 -9.55
C LYS A 2 7.79 -1.01 -8.86
N ILE A 3 7.14 -1.64 -7.88
CA ILE A 3 6.08 -1.02 -7.08
C ILE A 3 6.33 -1.19 -5.58
N CYS A 4 5.93 -0.18 -4.81
CA CYS A 4 5.88 -0.22 -3.35
C CYS A 4 4.45 -0.54 -2.90
N ILE A 5 4.27 -1.55 -2.04
CA ILE A 5 2.95 -1.93 -1.50
C ILE A 5 2.94 -1.63 -0.01
N LEU A 6 1.97 -0.82 0.41
CA LEU A 6 1.73 -0.36 1.78
C LEU A 6 0.32 -0.73 2.24
N SER A 7 0.11 -0.79 3.54
CA SER A 7 -1.21 -0.87 4.16
C SER A 7 -1.17 -0.37 5.60
N ASP A 8 -2.33 -0.04 6.14
CA ASP A 8 -2.54 0.17 7.58
C ASP A 8 -1.56 1.21 8.15
N SER A 9 -1.49 2.39 7.52
CA SER A 9 -0.62 3.49 7.94
C SER A 9 -1.12 4.21 9.19
N HIS A 10 -2.45 4.20 9.44
CA HIS A 10 -3.07 4.81 10.62
C HIS A 10 -2.49 6.18 10.96
N ASP A 11 -2.33 7.02 9.93
CA ASP A 11 -1.78 8.38 10.01
C ASP A 11 -0.35 8.50 10.55
N HIS A 12 0.40 7.41 10.52
CA HIS A 12 1.80 7.44 10.94
C HIS A 12 2.70 8.02 9.83
N ILE A 13 2.60 9.37 9.67
CA ILE A 13 3.29 10.11 8.59
C ILE A 13 4.81 9.81 8.53
N PRO A 14 5.58 9.81 9.64
CA PRO A 14 7.02 9.56 9.55
C PRO A 14 7.38 8.20 8.95
N LEU A 15 6.67 7.15 9.31
CA LEU A 15 6.96 5.80 8.82
C LEU A 15 6.58 5.61 7.35
N ILE A 16 5.39 6.09 6.94
CA ILE A 16 4.97 5.98 5.53
C ILE A 16 5.88 6.81 4.63
N ASP A 17 6.29 7.99 5.09
CA ASP A 17 7.21 8.87 4.37
C ASP A 17 8.59 8.21 4.18
N ALA A 18 9.15 7.63 5.23
CA ALA A 18 10.42 6.91 5.17
C ALA A 18 10.35 5.69 4.24
N ALA A 19 9.26 4.91 4.31
CA ALA A 19 9.06 3.76 3.45
C ALA A 19 9.02 4.15 1.97
N VAL A 20 8.26 5.20 1.62
CA VAL A 20 8.15 5.64 0.22
C VAL A 20 9.46 6.26 -0.27
N ALA A 21 10.18 6.99 0.59
CA ALA A 21 11.51 7.51 0.27
C ALA A 21 12.50 6.39 -0.06
N GLU A 22 12.55 5.35 0.78
CA GLU A 22 13.41 4.18 0.59
C GLU A 22 13.01 3.39 -0.67
N ALA A 23 11.71 3.09 -0.82
CA ALA A 23 11.21 2.38 -1.99
C ALA A 23 11.55 3.11 -3.30
N LYS A 24 11.40 4.45 -3.33
CA LYS A 24 11.79 5.28 -4.48
C LYS A 24 13.29 5.19 -4.76
N ALA A 25 14.14 5.26 -3.73
CA ALA A 25 15.59 5.12 -3.88
C ALA A 25 15.98 3.75 -4.44
N LEU A 26 15.18 2.70 -4.15
CA LEU A 26 15.34 1.34 -4.67
C LEU A 26 14.67 1.13 -6.04
N GLY A 27 14.10 2.19 -6.61
CA GLY A 27 13.57 2.22 -7.97
C GLY A 27 12.06 1.96 -8.09
N ALA A 28 11.27 2.13 -7.02
CA ALA A 28 9.82 2.11 -7.13
C ALA A 28 9.30 3.24 -8.02
N GLU A 29 8.35 2.92 -8.87
CA GLU A 29 7.72 3.81 -9.85
C GLU A 29 6.26 4.14 -9.49
N ALA A 30 5.65 3.37 -8.60
CA ALA A 30 4.30 3.59 -8.08
C ALA A 30 4.16 3.05 -6.65
N VAL A 31 3.14 3.55 -5.95
CA VAL A 31 2.75 3.11 -4.62
C VAL A 31 1.33 2.55 -4.66
N LEU A 32 1.12 1.37 -4.07
CA LEU A 32 -0.20 0.78 -3.81
C LEU A 32 -0.45 0.84 -2.30
N HIS A 33 -1.57 1.42 -1.87
CA HIS A 33 -1.96 1.47 -0.47
C HIS A 33 -3.28 0.72 -0.23
N CYS A 34 -3.22 -0.39 0.49
CA CYS A 34 -4.32 -1.33 0.68
C CYS A 34 -5.28 -0.98 1.82
N GLY A 35 -5.44 0.30 2.13
CA GLY A 35 -6.45 0.80 3.08
C GLY A 35 -5.91 1.15 4.47
N ASP A 36 -6.81 1.67 5.30
CA ASP A 36 -6.53 2.19 6.63
C ASP A 36 -5.45 3.30 6.64
N VAL A 37 -5.64 4.29 5.75
CA VAL A 37 -4.88 5.55 5.76
C VAL A 37 -5.34 6.43 6.90
N VAL A 38 -6.65 6.62 7.04
CA VAL A 38 -7.46 7.48 7.90
C VAL A 38 -7.53 8.92 7.40
N ALA A 39 -6.50 9.76 7.62
CA ALA A 39 -6.54 11.15 7.19
C ALA A 39 -5.90 11.37 5.80
N PRO A 40 -6.55 12.13 4.90
CA PRO A 40 -5.98 12.47 3.59
C PRO A 40 -4.63 13.21 3.66
N SER A 41 -4.34 13.91 4.76
CA SER A 41 -3.04 14.55 5.02
C SER A 41 -1.87 13.57 5.00
N THR A 42 -2.11 12.32 5.37
CA THR A 42 -1.10 11.25 5.32
C THR A 42 -0.65 10.97 3.89
N LEU A 43 -1.58 11.00 2.92
CA LEU A 43 -1.22 10.86 1.51
C LEU A 43 -0.61 12.14 0.92
N HIS A 44 -1.01 13.31 1.44
CA HIS A 44 -0.47 14.58 0.99
C HIS A 44 1.04 14.70 1.24
N CYS A 45 1.55 14.10 2.33
CA CYS A 45 2.99 14.10 2.61
C CYS A 45 3.81 13.38 1.53
N LEU A 46 3.19 12.46 0.76
CA LEU A 46 3.84 11.70 -0.28
C LEU A 46 4.06 12.49 -1.59
N LYS A 47 3.41 13.65 -1.77
CA LYS A 47 3.56 14.49 -2.97
C LYS A 47 5.01 14.80 -3.31
N LYS A 48 5.85 15.03 -2.31
CA LYS A 48 7.27 15.34 -2.49
C LYS A 48 8.08 14.23 -3.18
N HIS A 49 7.57 13.00 -3.12
CA HIS A 49 8.21 11.85 -3.77
C HIS A 49 7.85 11.75 -5.25
N GLY A 50 6.73 12.33 -5.69
CA GLY A 50 6.33 12.39 -7.10
C GLY A 50 5.95 11.03 -7.70
N LEU A 51 5.67 10.00 -6.88
CA LEU A 51 5.20 8.70 -7.33
C LEU A 51 3.67 8.68 -7.34
N PRO A 52 3.01 8.12 -8.37
CA PRO A 52 1.57 7.88 -8.32
C PRO A 52 1.22 6.94 -7.18
N VAL A 53 0.17 7.29 -6.43
CA VAL A 53 -0.32 6.53 -5.28
C VAL A 53 -1.73 6.03 -5.57
N HIS A 54 -1.87 4.73 -5.80
CA HIS A 54 -3.17 4.07 -5.91
C HIS A 54 -3.61 3.64 -4.52
N VAL A 55 -4.75 4.15 -4.05
CA VAL A 55 -5.22 3.93 -2.69
C VAL A 55 -6.68 3.53 -2.65
N ILE A 56 -7.00 2.58 -1.79
CA ILE A 56 -8.36 2.23 -1.36
C ILE A 56 -8.53 2.63 0.11
N HIS A 57 -9.78 2.76 0.59
CA HIS A 57 -10.02 2.85 2.03
C HIS A 57 -10.21 1.45 2.66
N GLY A 58 -9.96 1.36 3.96
CA GLY A 58 -10.21 0.16 4.76
C GLY A 58 -11.42 0.36 5.68
N ASN A 59 -11.37 -0.22 6.88
CA ASN A 59 -12.41 -0.02 7.90
C ASN A 59 -12.20 1.27 8.72
N ASN A 60 -10.98 1.80 8.78
CA ASN A 60 -10.72 3.12 9.35
C ASN A 60 -10.71 4.17 8.22
N THR A 61 -11.91 4.64 7.88
CA THR A 61 -12.12 5.40 6.64
C THR A 61 -11.74 6.89 6.74
N GLY A 62 -11.85 7.49 7.91
CA GLY A 62 -11.57 8.91 8.10
C GLY A 62 -12.41 9.84 7.19
N ASP A 63 -11.78 10.87 6.64
CA ASP A 63 -12.42 11.87 5.78
C ASP A 63 -12.40 11.48 4.31
N LEU A 64 -13.35 10.62 3.91
CA LEU A 64 -13.51 10.16 2.52
C LEU A 64 -13.91 11.31 1.55
N TYR A 65 -14.57 12.34 2.02
CA TYR A 65 -14.94 13.48 1.18
C TYR A 65 -13.69 14.25 0.73
N THR A 66 -12.82 14.59 1.67
CA THR A 66 -11.55 15.25 1.33
C THR A 66 -10.65 14.35 0.50
N LEU A 67 -10.62 13.04 0.78
CA LEU A 67 -9.86 12.07 -0.02
C LEU A 67 -10.36 12.03 -1.47
N GLY A 68 -11.67 12.01 -1.69
CA GLY A 68 -12.26 12.06 -3.03
C GLY A 68 -11.93 13.37 -3.76
N ARG A 69 -11.94 14.51 -3.06
CA ARG A 69 -11.51 15.80 -3.64
C ARG A 69 -10.03 15.84 -4.01
N LEU A 70 -9.19 15.27 -3.15
CA LEU A 70 -7.75 15.18 -3.41
C LEU A 70 -7.47 14.38 -4.69
N ALA A 71 -8.18 13.27 -4.87
CA ALA A 71 -8.04 12.41 -6.04
C ALA A 71 -8.69 12.99 -7.31
N ALA A 72 -9.64 13.93 -7.18
CA ALA A 72 -10.26 14.61 -8.32
C ALA A 72 -9.37 15.73 -8.93
N ASP A 73 -8.32 16.13 -8.24
CA ASP A 73 -7.34 17.10 -8.72
C ASP A 73 -6.41 16.42 -9.74
N PRO A 74 -6.44 16.79 -11.02
CA PRO A 74 -5.64 16.13 -12.06
C PRO A 74 -4.13 16.30 -11.88
N ASP A 75 -3.70 17.31 -11.12
CA ASP A 75 -2.29 17.56 -10.81
C ASP A 75 -1.83 16.79 -9.56
N ASN A 76 -2.71 15.96 -8.97
CA ASN A 76 -2.38 15.17 -7.80
C ASN A 76 -1.81 13.80 -8.17
N ILE A 77 -0.96 13.29 -7.30
CA ILE A 77 -0.40 11.94 -7.42
C ILE A 77 -1.34 10.85 -6.89
N VAL A 78 -2.41 11.22 -6.19
CA VAL A 78 -3.32 10.29 -5.51
C VAL A 78 -4.45 9.86 -6.42
N HIS A 79 -4.56 8.56 -6.65
CA HIS A 79 -5.65 7.89 -7.34
C HIS A 79 -6.46 7.10 -6.31
N TYR A 80 -7.56 7.69 -5.83
CA TYR A 80 -8.45 7.03 -4.87
C TYR A 80 -9.51 6.21 -5.58
N HIS A 81 -9.62 4.93 -5.23
CA HIS A 81 -10.45 3.95 -5.93
C HIS A 81 -11.69 3.48 -5.14
N GLY A 82 -11.93 3.99 -3.94
CA GLY A 82 -13.05 3.52 -3.12
C GLY A 82 -12.68 2.35 -2.22
N MET A 83 -13.56 1.33 -2.10
CA MET A 83 -13.37 0.18 -1.21
C MET A 83 -12.41 -0.88 -1.76
N ASP A 84 -12.42 -1.06 -3.06
CA ASP A 84 -11.60 -2.00 -3.80
C ASP A 84 -11.36 -1.50 -5.23
N ALA A 85 -10.40 -2.07 -5.92
CA ALA A 85 -10.12 -1.70 -7.30
C ALA A 85 -9.41 -2.80 -8.08
N GLY A 86 -9.85 -3.00 -9.32
CA GLY A 86 -9.03 -3.61 -10.34
C GLY A 86 -8.26 -2.53 -11.08
N ILE A 87 -6.95 -2.63 -11.14
CA ILE A 87 -6.07 -1.71 -11.87
C ILE A 87 -5.11 -2.50 -12.77
N GLU A 88 -4.58 -1.82 -13.77
CA GLU A 88 -3.54 -2.38 -14.62
C GLU A 88 -2.27 -1.53 -14.50
N LEU A 89 -1.17 -2.15 -14.08
CA LEU A 89 0.14 -1.52 -13.95
C LEU A 89 1.22 -2.48 -14.45
N GLY A 90 2.17 -1.95 -15.22
CA GLY A 90 3.30 -2.74 -15.73
C GLY A 90 2.87 -3.98 -16.52
N GLY A 91 1.71 -3.95 -17.17
CA GLY A 91 1.14 -5.06 -17.92
C GLY A 91 0.54 -6.18 -17.03
N ARG A 92 0.34 -5.92 -15.73
CA ARG A 92 -0.30 -6.85 -14.79
C ARG A 92 -1.65 -6.35 -14.34
N ARG A 93 -2.61 -7.28 -14.22
CA ARG A 93 -3.93 -7.04 -13.63
C ARG A 93 -3.82 -7.22 -12.13
N ILE A 94 -4.03 -6.14 -11.37
CA ILE A 94 -3.85 -6.09 -9.93
C ILE A 94 -5.18 -5.77 -9.27
N PHE A 95 -5.56 -6.52 -8.25
CA PHE A 95 -6.71 -6.22 -7.42
C PHE A 95 -6.30 -5.74 -6.04
N LEU A 96 -6.82 -4.58 -5.64
CA LEU A 96 -6.63 -4.00 -4.32
C LEU A 96 -7.89 -4.18 -3.50
N VAL A 97 -7.77 -4.70 -2.30
CA VAL A 97 -8.86 -4.83 -1.34
C VAL A 97 -8.31 -4.83 0.08
N HIS A 98 -9.06 -4.30 1.06
CA HIS A 98 -8.51 -4.22 2.41
C HIS A 98 -8.52 -5.56 3.15
N TYR A 99 -9.59 -6.35 3.01
CA TYR A 99 -9.83 -7.54 3.82
C TYR A 99 -9.21 -8.83 3.24
N PRO A 100 -8.38 -9.59 4.04
CA PRO A 100 -7.70 -10.81 3.56
C PRO A 100 -8.62 -11.91 3.06
N HIS A 101 -9.81 -12.09 3.68
CA HIS A 101 -10.77 -13.12 3.24
C HIS A 101 -11.36 -12.78 1.86
N TYR A 102 -11.61 -11.50 1.59
CA TYR A 102 -12.06 -11.03 0.28
C TYR A 102 -10.93 -11.16 -0.76
N ALA A 103 -9.70 -10.75 -0.37
CA ALA A 103 -8.52 -10.91 -1.23
C ALA A 103 -8.32 -12.37 -1.68
N ARG A 104 -8.48 -13.32 -0.76
CA ARG A 104 -8.37 -14.75 -1.09
C ARG A 104 -9.44 -15.20 -2.09
N ALA A 105 -10.68 -14.72 -1.93
CA ALA A 105 -11.76 -15.03 -2.87
C ALA A 105 -11.44 -14.47 -4.27
N MET A 106 -10.97 -13.22 -4.35
CA MET A 106 -10.60 -12.58 -5.63
C MET A 106 -9.38 -13.26 -6.28
N ALA A 107 -8.40 -13.69 -5.50
CA ALA A 107 -7.28 -14.45 -6.05
C ALA A 107 -7.70 -15.79 -6.65
N ALA A 108 -8.72 -16.44 -6.09
CA ALA A 108 -9.22 -17.71 -6.59
C ALA A 108 -10.01 -17.60 -7.93
N THR A 109 -10.45 -16.40 -8.34
CA THR A 109 -11.17 -16.20 -9.61
C THR A 109 -10.29 -16.41 -10.84
N GLY A 110 -8.98 -16.17 -10.73
CA GLY A 110 -8.05 -16.20 -11.87
C GLY A 110 -8.15 -14.99 -12.80
N ASP A 111 -8.90 -13.96 -12.42
CA ASP A 111 -9.01 -12.71 -13.18
C ASP A 111 -7.78 -11.80 -12.98
N TRP A 112 -6.98 -12.07 -11.94
CA TRP A 112 -5.90 -11.22 -11.47
C TRP A 112 -4.56 -11.93 -11.49
N ASP A 113 -3.49 -11.20 -11.81
CA ASP A 113 -2.11 -11.69 -11.69
C ASP A 113 -1.59 -11.50 -10.26
N LEU A 114 -2.05 -10.42 -9.59
CA LEU A 114 -1.70 -10.03 -8.24
C LEU A 114 -2.94 -9.54 -7.48
N VAL A 115 -3.07 -9.96 -6.22
CA VAL A 115 -4.07 -9.41 -5.28
C VAL A 115 -3.34 -8.89 -4.05
N CYS A 116 -3.60 -7.63 -3.67
CA CYS A 116 -2.99 -7.00 -2.50
C CYS A 116 -4.05 -6.68 -1.44
N CYS A 117 -3.73 -6.95 -0.18
CA CYS A 117 -4.61 -6.64 0.95
C CYS A 117 -3.86 -6.10 2.17
N GLY A 118 -4.60 -5.78 3.25
CA GLY A 118 -4.10 -5.27 4.52
C GLY A 118 -4.80 -5.87 5.72
N HIS A 119 -5.28 -5.01 6.64
CA HIS A 119 -6.15 -5.28 7.78
C HIS A 119 -5.58 -6.17 8.88
N SER A 120 -4.92 -7.26 8.55
CA SER A 120 -4.42 -8.22 9.55
C SER A 120 -3.15 -7.76 10.27
N HIS A 121 -2.50 -6.71 9.75
CA HIS A 121 -1.19 -6.21 10.19
C HIS A 121 -0.08 -7.28 10.16
N LYS A 122 -0.28 -8.35 9.40
CA LYS A 122 0.67 -9.47 9.27
C LYS A 122 1.10 -9.61 7.82
N THR A 123 2.39 -9.70 7.60
CA THR A 123 2.94 -9.95 6.27
C THR A 123 2.50 -11.32 5.74
N LEU A 124 2.14 -11.37 4.46
CA LEU A 124 1.78 -12.59 3.75
C LEU A 124 2.24 -12.51 2.29
N GLN A 125 2.83 -13.58 1.83
CA GLN A 125 3.09 -13.82 0.41
C GLN A 125 2.70 -15.26 0.10
N GLN A 126 1.69 -15.46 -0.76
CA GLN A 126 1.16 -16.78 -1.04
C GLN A 126 0.66 -16.87 -2.48
N CYS A 127 0.98 -17.96 -3.19
CA CYS A 127 0.30 -18.33 -4.43
C CYS A 127 -1.02 -19.02 -4.09
N ILE A 128 -2.10 -18.57 -4.70
CA ILE A 128 -3.45 -19.12 -4.53
C ILE A 128 -3.84 -19.82 -5.84
N PRO A 129 -4.12 -21.14 -5.81
CA PRO A 129 -4.70 -21.82 -6.96
C PRO A 129 -6.02 -21.18 -7.37
N ASN A 130 -6.21 -20.99 -8.68
CA ASN A 130 -7.39 -20.33 -9.22
C ASN A 130 -8.22 -21.25 -10.12
N ILE A 131 -9.47 -20.86 -10.42
CA ILE A 131 -10.40 -21.68 -11.21
C ILE A 131 -9.96 -21.90 -12.66
N ASN A 132 -9.00 -21.14 -13.17
CA ASN A 132 -8.46 -21.27 -14.52
C ASN A 132 -7.28 -22.29 -14.57
N GLY A 133 -7.00 -22.97 -13.45
CA GLY A 133 -5.93 -23.97 -13.35
C GLY A 133 -4.52 -23.40 -13.19
N GLY A 134 -4.40 -22.08 -13.01
CA GLY A 134 -3.17 -21.36 -12.68
C GLY A 134 -3.11 -20.95 -11.21
N GLU A 135 -2.25 -19.98 -10.93
CA GLU A 135 -2.09 -19.39 -9.59
C GLU A 135 -2.12 -17.86 -9.68
N THR A 136 -2.66 -17.23 -8.64
CA THR A 136 -2.65 -15.78 -8.43
C THR A 136 -1.80 -15.47 -7.20
N LEU A 137 -0.89 -14.52 -7.29
CA LEU A 137 -0.08 -14.07 -6.15
C LEU A 137 -0.93 -13.21 -5.22
N LEU A 138 -1.01 -13.57 -3.93
CA LEU A 138 -1.67 -12.82 -2.86
C LEU A 138 -0.62 -12.23 -1.93
N LEU A 139 -0.65 -10.90 -1.75
CA LEU A 139 0.27 -10.18 -0.89
C LEU A 139 -0.46 -9.40 0.20
N ASN A 140 0.15 -9.36 1.38
CA ASN A 140 -0.17 -8.42 2.45
C ASN A 140 1.14 -7.85 3.00
N PRO A 141 1.38 -6.53 2.91
CA PRO A 141 2.64 -5.92 3.34
C PRO A 141 2.77 -5.81 4.87
N GLY A 142 1.77 -6.19 5.63
CA GLY A 142 1.70 -5.93 7.06
C GLY A 142 1.12 -4.55 7.36
N THR A 143 1.66 -3.85 8.33
CA THR A 143 1.27 -2.46 8.67
C THR A 143 2.48 -1.54 8.58
N ILE A 144 2.37 -0.48 7.79
CA ILE A 144 3.42 0.55 7.77
C ILE A 144 3.32 1.50 8.99
N GLY A 145 2.14 1.62 9.59
CA GLY A 145 1.95 2.37 10.83
C GLY A 145 2.55 1.71 12.07
N GLY A 146 2.96 0.45 11.97
CA GLY A 146 3.57 -0.27 13.09
C GLY A 146 2.67 -0.34 14.32
N VAL A 147 1.36 -0.52 14.13
CA VAL A 147 0.34 -0.44 15.19
C VAL A 147 0.61 -1.44 16.33
N GLY A 148 0.60 -0.94 17.55
CA GLY A 148 0.86 -1.75 18.73
C GLY A 148 2.29 -2.29 18.76
N ARG A 149 2.43 -3.64 18.80
CA ARG A 149 3.73 -4.33 18.78
C ARG A 149 4.15 -4.81 17.39
N ALA A 150 3.37 -4.52 16.36
CA ALA A 150 3.71 -4.91 15.01
C ALA A 150 4.94 -4.12 14.52
N ARG A 151 5.74 -4.76 13.68
CA ARG A 151 6.83 -4.07 12.96
C ARG A 151 6.24 -3.20 11.86
N ALA A 152 6.86 -2.07 11.59
CA ALA A 152 6.50 -1.23 10.46
C ALA A 152 7.09 -1.85 9.18
N THR A 153 6.24 -2.37 8.30
CA THR A 153 6.66 -3.11 7.11
C THR A 153 5.98 -2.60 5.85
N TYR A 154 6.68 -2.75 4.74
CA TYR A 154 6.16 -2.60 3.39
C TYR A 154 6.73 -3.67 2.46
N MET A 155 6.18 -3.81 1.26
CA MET A 155 6.75 -4.69 0.23
C MET A 155 7.23 -3.86 -0.95
N LEU A 156 8.38 -4.24 -1.49
CA LEU A 156 8.91 -3.75 -2.75
C LEU A 156 9.06 -4.92 -3.71
N GLY A 157 8.59 -4.77 -4.94
CA GLY A 157 8.73 -5.85 -5.92
C GLY A 157 8.61 -5.39 -7.35
N ASP A 158 8.95 -6.28 -8.26
CA ASP A 158 8.94 -6.04 -9.69
C ASP A 158 7.80 -6.81 -10.35
N LEU A 159 6.92 -6.08 -11.05
CA LEU A 159 5.78 -6.65 -11.78
C LEU A 159 6.19 -7.49 -13.01
N GLU A 160 7.40 -7.33 -13.52
CA GLU A 160 7.90 -8.18 -14.60
C GLU A 160 8.20 -9.59 -14.08
N THR A 161 8.97 -9.68 -12.99
CA THR A 161 9.39 -10.95 -12.38
C THR A 161 8.40 -11.52 -11.38
N MET A 162 7.45 -10.70 -10.89
CA MET A 162 6.50 -11.02 -9.81
C MET A 162 7.20 -11.44 -8.51
N GLN A 163 8.40 -10.91 -8.26
CA GLN A 163 9.16 -11.14 -7.03
C GLN A 163 9.03 -9.92 -6.12
N PHE A 164 8.70 -10.17 -4.85
CA PHE A 164 8.48 -9.15 -3.84
C PHE A 164 9.30 -9.46 -2.59
N GLU A 165 9.84 -8.41 -1.98
CA GLU A 165 10.60 -8.47 -0.74
C GLU A 165 9.90 -7.67 0.35
N ILE A 166 9.96 -8.16 1.60
CA ILE A 166 9.44 -7.45 2.77
C ILE A 166 10.57 -6.60 3.32
N HIS A 167 10.30 -5.31 3.46
CA HIS A 167 11.19 -4.33 4.07
C HIS A 167 10.62 -3.89 5.42
N GLU A 168 11.50 -3.60 6.37
CA GLU A 168 11.15 -3.08 7.69
C GLU A 168 11.69 -1.67 7.86
N VAL A 169 10.82 -0.74 8.27
CA VAL A 169 11.21 0.63 8.59
C VAL A 169 11.51 0.72 10.09
N ASP A 170 12.67 1.25 10.44
CA ASP A 170 13.07 1.41 11.85
C ASP A 170 12.21 2.47 12.55
N LYS A 171 11.47 2.06 13.57
CA LYS A 171 10.69 2.96 14.42
C LYS A 171 11.54 3.97 15.22
N ALA A 172 12.84 3.74 15.38
CA ALA A 172 13.74 4.71 16.03
C ALA A 172 13.82 6.04 15.26
N LEU A 173 13.39 6.08 13.99
CA LEU A 173 13.22 7.33 13.22
C LEU A 173 12.16 8.27 13.83
N GLU A 174 11.21 7.76 14.63
CA GLU A 174 10.24 8.58 15.38
C GLU A 174 10.92 9.59 16.31
N THR A 175 11.93 9.14 17.03
CA THR A 175 12.59 9.94 18.08
C THR A 175 13.40 11.10 17.47
N VAL A 176 14.01 10.88 16.32
CA VAL A 176 14.87 11.87 15.64
C VAL A 176 14.06 13.00 15.00
N MET A 177 12.81 12.75 14.58
CA MET A 177 11.97 13.81 13.98
C MET A 177 11.26 14.67 15.02
N LEU A 178 10.88 14.11 16.17
CA LEU A 178 10.29 14.88 17.28
C LEU A 178 11.30 15.88 17.88
N ASP A 179 12.58 15.53 17.94
CA ASP A 179 13.65 16.43 18.44
C ASP A 179 13.96 17.59 17.46
N ARG A 180 13.61 17.48 16.18
CA ARG A 180 13.82 18.54 15.18
C ARG A 180 12.68 19.56 15.07
N THR A 181 11.52 19.30 15.68
CA THR A 181 10.37 20.20 15.70
C THR A 181 10.20 20.92 17.04
N GLY A 182 11.10 20.68 17.99
CA GLY A 182 11.10 21.22 19.34
C GLY A 182 12.00 22.45 19.53
N THR A 183 11.88 23.47 18.64
CA THR A 183 12.37 24.83 18.89
C THR A 183 11.39 25.86 18.37
#